data_e04fd61c874d95a5c3ff88099b457398
#
_entry.id   e04fd61c874d95a5c3ff88099b457398
#
_cell.length_a   1.000
_cell.length_b   1.000
_cell.length_c   1.000
_cell.angle_alpha   90.00
_cell.angle_beta   90.00
_cell.angle_gamma   90.00
#
_symmetry.space_group_name_H-M   'P 1'
#
loop_
_entity.id
_entity.type
_entity.pdbx_description
1 polymer ?
#
loop_
_entity_poly.entity_id
_entity_poly.type
_entity_poly.pdbx_seq_one_letter_code
_entity_poly.pdbx_strand_id
1 'polypeptide(L)'
;MTGIWLAFLGFILILLFLDLGVFHRKARAVNVREALGWSAVWIALGLSFTAFVYFGYENRWFGLGGSVDSVDGVLNDGRAAAIKYLTGYVVEKSLSVDNIFVIAMIFGFFAVPAVYQHRVLFWGILGALVMRGAMIAIGAKLIAEFHWVLYVFGAFLIATAAKMLLLKTGETDPNRNVVVRLVRRFLPVTSRFHGEHFVVRAGTPASRESEISGQPQMPDEAVGRARAGTLMLTPLALALILVETTDLIFAVDSIPAIFAITADPFLVFSSNVFALLGLRSLYFALAGMIDKFRYLKVSLALVLILVGVKMMTHTWLKEMLGSNFNLYLLAAVIIILAGGVVASLLSAKPAPSHGSRGS
;
A
#
# COMPACT_ATOMS: atom_id res chain seq x y z
N MET A 1 0.80 -27.95 -2.86
CA MET A 1 0.64 -26.52 -2.62
C MET A 1 1.87 -25.81 -2.02
N THR A 2 2.67 -26.43 -1.13
CA THR A 2 3.87 -25.75 -0.53
C THR A 2 4.89 -25.28 -1.57
N GLY A 3 5.08 -26.03 -2.66
CA GLY A 3 6.06 -25.67 -3.71
C GLY A 3 5.76 -24.35 -4.42
N ILE A 4 4.47 -24.07 -4.74
CA ILE A 4 4.09 -22.80 -5.40
C ILE A 4 4.32 -21.61 -4.49
N TRP A 5 4.04 -21.74 -3.19
CA TRP A 5 4.27 -20.68 -2.22
C TRP A 5 5.77 -20.35 -2.09
N LEU A 6 6.64 -21.38 -2.01
CA LEU A 6 8.08 -21.16 -1.94
C LEU A 6 8.62 -20.53 -3.23
N ALA A 7 8.17 -21.01 -4.40
CA ALA A 7 8.55 -20.45 -5.69
C ALA A 7 8.09 -19.00 -5.82
N PHE A 8 6.84 -18.70 -5.43
CA PHE A 8 6.29 -17.35 -5.48
C PHE A 8 7.00 -16.40 -4.52
N LEU A 9 7.20 -16.78 -3.25
CA LEU A 9 7.93 -15.97 -2.27
C LEU A 9 9.38 -15.73 -2.73
N GLY A 10 10.06 -16.76 -3.24
CA GLY A 10 11.40 -16.62 -3.80
C GLY A 10 11.44 -15.64 -4.97
N PHE A 11 10.45 -15.72 -5.88
CA PHE A 11 10.31 -14.80 -7.00
C PHE A 11 10.11 -13.35 -6.52
N ILE A 12 9.23 -13.12 -5.54
CA ILE A 12 8.99 -11.79 -4.98
C ILE A 12 10.24 -11.24 -4.27
N LEU A 13 10.96 -12.07 -3.52
CA LEU A 13 12.22 -11.65 -2.89
C LEU A 13 13.27 -11.26 -3.93
N ILE A 14 13.38 -12.00 -5.04
CA ILE A 14 14.27 -11.64 -6.16
C ILE A 14 13.85 -10.29 -6.76
N LEU A 15 12.56 -10.05 -7.00
CA LEU A 15 12.06 -8.78 -7.51
C LEU A 15 12.37 -7.61 -6.55
N LEU A 16 12.17 -7.79 -5.26
CA LEU A 16 12.52 -6.80 -4.25
C LEU A 16 14.02 -6.54 -4.19
N PHE A 17 14.83 -7.58 -4.30
CA PHE A 17 16.28 -7.44 -4.34
C PHE A 17 16.75 -6.69 -5.60
N LEU A 18 16.15 -6.97 -6.76
CA LEU A 18 16.42 -6.26 -8.00
C LEU A 18 16.00 -4.78 -7.90
N ASP A 19 14.84 -4.50 -7.32
CA ASP A 19 14.35 -3.13 -7.10
C ASP A 19 15.36 -2.30 -6.27
N LEU A 20 15.98 -2.91 -5.26
CA LEU A 20 16.97 -2.25 -4.41
C LEU A 20 18.39 -2.25 -4.97
N GLY A 21 18.85 -3.43 -5.40
CA GLY A 21 20.26 -3.66 -5.64
C GLY A 21 20.73 -3.16 -7.00
N VAL A 22 19.85 -3.20 -8.00
CA VAL A 22 20.21 -2.85 -9.39
C VAL A 22 19.80 -1.43 -9.74
N PHE A 23 18.58 -1.03 -9.34
CA PHE A 23 17.99 0.20 -9.84
C PHE A 23 18.21 1.42 -8.94
N HIS A 24 18.60 1.25 -7.68
CA HIS A 24 18.72 2.36 -6.73
C HIS A 24 19.96 2.30 -5.83
N ARG A 25 21.12 1.95 -6.43
CA ARG A 25 22.41 1.88 -5.71
C ARG A 25 22.91 3.18 -5.10
N LYS A 26 22.42 4.33 -5.58
CA LYS A 26 22.83 5.65 -5.04
C LYS A 26 21.61 6.39 -4.52
N ALA A 27 21.69 6.86 -3.29
CA ALA A 27 20.72 7.75 -2.69
C ALA A 27 20.68 9.07 -3.47
N ARG A 28 19.71 9.22 -4.38
CA ARG A 28 19.47 10.44 -5.16
C ARG A 28 17.98 10.76 -5.20
N ALA A 29 17.66 12.02 -5.38
CA ALA A 29 16.30 12.42 -5.69
C ALA A 29 15.88 11.83 -7.05
N VAL A 30 14.81 11.02 -7.06
CA VAL A 30 14.30 10.37 -8.26
C VAL A 30 13.51 11.40 -9.10
N ASN A 31 13.77 11.48 -10.40
CA ASN A 31 13.02 12.35 -11.30
C ASN A 31 11.61 11.75 -11.54
N VAL A 32 10.59 12.61 -11.63
CA VAL A 32 9.18 12.21 -11.86
C VAL A 32 9.03 11.33 -13.12
N ARG A 33 9.74 11.65 -14.22
CA ARG A 33 9.69 10.83 -15.46
C ARG A 33 10.25 9.42 -15.24
N GLU A 34 11.35 9.30 -14.53
CA GLU A 34 11.97 8.03 -14.16
C GLU A 34 11.02 7.22 -13.24
N ALA A 35 10.43 7.89 -12.25
CA ALA A 35 9.46 7.28 -11.34
C ALA A 35 8.21 6.75 -12.07
N LEU A 36 7.68 7.52 -13.03
CA LEU A 36 6.56 7.08 -13.88
C LEU A 36 6.93 5.88 -14.75
N GLY A 37 8.15 5.89 -15.34
CA GLY A 37 8.64 4.75 -16.11
C GLY A 37 8.72 3.47 -15.29
N TRP A 38 9.29 3.53 -14.09
CA TRP A 38 9.35 2.38 -13.18
C TRP A 38 7.96 1.95 -12.69
N SER A 39 7.06 2.90 -12.43
CA SER A 39 5.67 2.58 -12.08
C SER A 39 4.99 1.82 -13.21
N ALA A 40 5.19 2.23 -14.47
CA ALA A 40 4.66 1.53 -15.64
C ALA A 40 5.21 0.11 -15.77
N VAL A 41 6.51 -0.10 -15.50
CA VAL A 41 7.14 -1.44 -15.50
C VAL A 41 6.50 -2.34 -14.44
N TRP A 42 6.32 -1.84 -13.21
CA TRP A 42 5.70 -2.62 -12.13
C TRP A 42 4.23 -2.93 -12.42
N ILE A 43 3.49 -1.98 -13.01
CA ILE A 43 2.09 -2.20 -13.43
C ILE A 43 2.05 -3.26 -14.54
N ALA A 44 2.90 -3.15 -15.55
CA ALA A 44 2.96 -4.12 -16.63
C ALA A 44 3.30 -5.53 -16.12
N LEU A 45 4.22 -5.63 -15.15
CA LEU A 45 4.57 -6.90 -14.51
C LEU A 45 3.37 -7.49 -13.74
N GLY A 46 2.66 -6.69 -12.94
CA GLY A 46 1.46 -7.12 -12.23
C GLY A 46 0.34 -7.57 -13.19
N LEU A 47 0.15 -6.84 -14.30
CA LEU A 47 -0.82 -7.21 -15.33
C LEU A 47 -0.39 -8.49 -16.08
N SER A 48 0.90 -8.65 -16.40
CA SER A 48 1.41 -9.86 -17.07
C SER A 48 1.29 -11.11 -16.20
N PHE A 49 1.35 -10.97 -14.88
CA PHE A 49 1.13 -12.07 -13.95
C PHE A 49 -0.29 -12.65 -14.05
N THR A 50 -1.25 -11.90 -14.59
CA THR A 50 -2.59 -12.41 -14.92
C THR A 50 -2.51 -13.61 -15.89
N ALA A 51 -1.56 -13.58 -16.84
CA ALA A 51 -1.36 -14.71 -17.76
C ALA A 51 -0.84 -15.95 -17.01
N PHE A 52 0.10 -15.77 -16.05
CA PHE A 52 0.55 -16.88 -15.20
C PHE A 52 -0.60 -17.46 -14.38
N VAL A 53 -1.46 -16.62 -13.80
CA VAL A 53 -2.65 -17.06 -13.07
C VAL A 53 -3.58 -17.82 -13.99
N TYR A 54 -3.88 -17.30 -15.18
CA TYR A 54 -4.74 -17.98 -16.15
C TYR A 54 -4.23 -19.39 -16.46
N PHE A 55 -3.00 -19.54 -16.95
CA PHE A 55 -2.46 -20.83 -17.33
C PHE A 55 -2.20 -21.75 -16.14
N GLY A 56 -1.80 -21.20 -15.00
CA GLY A 56 -1.56 -21.95 -13.76
C GLY A 56 -2.81 -22.61 -13.21
N TYR A 57 -3.93 -21.89 -13.21
CA TYR A 57 -5.22 -22.41 -12.75
C TYR A 57 -5.87 -23.33 -13.77
N GLU A 58 -5.80 -23.00 -15.06
CA GLU A 58 -6.34 -23.83 -16.14
C GLU A 58 -5.65 -25.20 -16.19
N ASN A 59 -4.32 -25.20 -16.13
CA ASN A 59 -3.53 -26.43 -16.19
C ASN A 59 -3.24 -27.05 -14.81
N ARG A 60 -3.81 -26.50 -13.75
CA ARG A 60 -3.64 -26.97 -12.34
C ARG A 60 -2.19 -27.10 -11.90
N TRP A 61 -1.34 -26.13 -12.29
CA TRP A 61 0.07 -26.15 -11.93
C TRP A 61 0.26 -26.15 -10.41
N PHE A 62 1.07 -27.08 -9.91
CA PHE A 62 1.38 -27.22 -8.49
C PHE A 62 0.15 -27.36 -7.57
N GLY A 63 -0.99 -27.79 -8.11
CA GLY A 63 -2.24 -27.93 -7.38
C GLY A 63 -3.07 -26.64 -7.28
N LEU A 64 -2.78 -25.63 -8.11
CA LEU A 64 -3.66 -24.46 -8.29
C LEU A 64 -4.94 -24.87 -9.02
N GLY A 65 -6.04 -24.19 -8.77
CA GLY A 65 -7.31 -24.41 -9.45
C GLY A 65 -8.03 -25.68 -9.02
N GLY A 66 -9.18 -25.92 -9.65
CA GLY A 66 -10.02 -27.09 -9.40
C GLY A 66 -10.78 -27.07 -8.07
N SER A 67 -10.65 -26.03 -7.26
CA SER A 67 -11.46 -25.79 -6.06
C SER A 67 -12.60 -24.81 -6.34
N VAL A 68 -13.74 -25.04 -5.70
CA VAL A 68 -14.86 -24.11 -5.70
C VAL A 68 -14.55 -23.01 -4.68
N ASP A 69 -14.61 -21.77 -5.13
CA ASP A 69 -14.39 -20.61 -4.25
C ASP A 69 -15.59 -20.43 -3.30
N SER A 70 -15.33 -20.34 -2.01
CA SER A 70 -16.38 -20.22 -0.99
C SER A 70 -17.10 -18.87 -1.02
N VAL A 71 -16.54 -17.85 -1.69
CA VAL A 71 -17.15 -16.52 -1.78
C VAL A 71 -18.21 -16.46 -2.85
N ASP A 72 -17.96 -17.01 -4.05
CA ASP A 72 -18.89 -16.91 -5.18
C ASP A 72 -19.44 -18.26 -5.65
N GLY A 73 -18.98 -19.36 -5.05
CA GLY A 73 -19.39 -20.71 -5.42
C GLY A 73 -19.07 -21.07 -6.87
N VAL A 74 -18.08 -20.41 -7.49
CA VAL A 74 -17.59 -20.66 -8.83
C VAL A 74 -16.31 -21.46 -8.77
N LEU A 75 -16.16 -22.42 -9.71
CA LEU A 75 -14.90 -23.15 -9.86
C LEU A 75 -13.80 -22.17 -10.28
N ASN A 76 -12.67 -22.18 -9.58
CA ASN A 76 -11.49 -21.40 -9.95
C ASN A 76 -10.76 -22.11 -11.11
N ASP A 77 -11.30 -21.94 -12.34
CA ASP A 77 -10.60 -22.22 -13.60
C ASP A 77 -9.67 -21.05 -13.98
N GLY A 78 -8.95 -21.18 -15.08
CA GLY A 78 -8.03 -20.14 -15.52
C GLY A 78 -8.69 -18.78 -15.73
N ARG A 79 -9.90 -18.75 -16.33
CA ARG A 79 -10.64 -17.52 -16.61
C ARG A 79 -11.16 -16.86 -15.32
N ALA A 80 -11.78 -17.63 -14.45
CA ALA A 80 -12.32 -17.11 -13.20
C ALA A 80 -11.18 -16.59 -12.30
N ALA A 81 -10.10 -17.35 -12.15
CA ALA A 81 -8.94 -16.96 -11.36
C ALA A 81 -8.26 -15.68 -11.90
N ALA A 82 -8.07 -15.56 -13.22
CA ALA A 82 -7.50 -14.39 -13.86
C ALA A 82 -8.35 -13.12 -13.61
N ILE A 83 -9.67 -13.21 -13.74
CA ILE A 83 -10.58 -12.08 -13.47
C ILE A 83 -10.53 -11.70 -11.99
N LYS A 84 -10.55 -12.68 -11.07
CA LYS A 84 -10.48 -12.45 -9.63
C LYS A 84 -9.15 -11.80 -9.22
N TYR A 85 -8.03 -12.32 -9.73
CA TYR A 85 -6.71 -11.73 -9.53
C TYR A 85 -6.67 -10.28 -10.02
N LEU A 86 -7.10 -10.04 -11.27
CA LEU A 86 -7.07 -8.71 -11.86
C LEU A 86 -7.95 -7.72 -11.10
N THR A 87 -9.14 -8.15 -10.68
CA THR A 87 -10.04 -7.33 -9.85
C THR A 87 -9.38 -6.98 -8.52
N GLY A 88 -8.82 -7.96 -7.82
CA GLY A 88 -8.09 -7.76 -6.57
C GLY A 88 -6.89 -6.81 -6.75
N TYR A 89 -6.11 -7.01 -7.81
CA TYR A 89 -4.97 -6.17 -8.15
C TYR A 89 -5.38 -4.70 -8.39
N VAL A 90 -6.42 -4.46 -9.19
CA VAL A 90 -6.90 -3.10 -9.50
C VAL A 90 -7.47 -2.42 -8.25
N VAL A 91 -8.25 -3.12 -7.45
CA VAL A 91 -8.80 -2.60 -6.19
C VAL A 91 -7.65 -2.23 -5.24
N GLU A 92 -6.73 -3.15 -4.98
CA GLU A 92 -5.61 -2.92 -4.06
C GLU A 92 -4.67 -1.82 -4.56
N LYS A 93 -4.36 -1.81 -5.87
CA LYS A 93 -3.53 -0.76 -6.47
C LYS A 93 -4.15 0.62 -6.31
N SER A 94 -5.47 0.70 -6.39
CA SER A 94 -6.21 1.95 -6.21
C SER A 94 -6.22 2.41 -4.76
N LEU A 95 -6.43 1.49 -3.81
CA LEU A 95 -6.34 1.77 -2.37
C LEU A 95 -4.91 2.16 -1.95
N SER A 96 -3.91 1.57 -2.59
CA SER A 96 -2.50 1.90 -2.37
C SER A 96 -2.14 3.35 -2.75
N VAL A 97 -2.90 4.00 -3.65
CA VAL A 97 -2.69 5.43 -3.96
C VAL A 97 -3.06 6.30 -2.75
N ASP A 98 -4.11 5.96 -2.01
CA ASP A 98 -4.48 6.68 -0.78
C ASP A 98 -3.37 6.56 0.29
N ASN A 99 -2.71 5.39 0.39
CA ASN A 99 -1.56 5.19 1.27
C ASN A 99 -0.41 6.14 0.93
N ILE A 100 -0.19 6.43 -0.36
CA ILE A 100 0.85 7.37 -0.80
C ILE A 100 0.63 8.77 -0.23
N PHE A 101 -0.61 9.24 -0.17
CA PHE A 101 -0.93 10.56 0.41
C PHE A 101 -0.54 10.63 1.88
N VAL A 102 -0.86 9.58 2.64
CA VAL A 102 -0.53 9.52 4.07
C VAL A 102 0.97 9.40 4.29
N ILE A 103 1.67 8.60 3.49
CA ILE A 103 3.14 8.50 3.52
C ILE A 103 3.78 9.87 3.24
N ALA A 104 3.29 10.61 2.23
CA ALA A 104 3.80 11.93 1.90
C ALA A 104 3.58 12.93 3.05
N MET A 105 2.42 12.86 3.71
CA MET A 105 2.11 13.67 4.90
C MET A 105 3.04 13.32 6.07
N ILE A 106 3.30 12.03 6.32
CA ILE A 106 4.25 11.59 7.36
C ILE A 106 5.66 12.12 7.07
N PHE A 107 6.12 12.00 5.83
CA PHE A 107 7.45 12.50 5.44
C PHE A 107 7.55 14.02 5.53
N GLY A 108 6.49 14.75 5.15
CA GLY A 108 6.41 16.20 5.31
C GLY A 108 6.45 16.61 6.79
N PHE A 109 5.69 15.92 7.63
CA PHE A 109 5.65 16.20 9.07
C PHE A 109 6.99 16.00 9.78
N PHE A 110 7.66 14.87 9.54
CA PHE A 110 8.99 14.61 10.09
C PHE A 110 10.10 15.33 9.34
N ALA A 111 9.78 16.08 8.28
CA ALA A 111 10.75 16.70 7.38
C ALA A 111 11.82 15.70 6.88
N VAL A 112 11.38 14.48 6.51
CA VAL A 112 12.29 13.42 6.06
C VAL A 112 12.95 13.83 4.74
N PRO A 113 14.30 13.98 4.72
CA PRO A 113 15.01 14.34 3.50
C PRO A 113 14.74 13.35 2.37
N ALA A 114 14.59 13.87 1.15
CA ALA A 114 14.27 13.04 -0.03
C ALA A 114 15.27 11.88 -0.24
N VAL A 115 16.53 12.10 0.16
CA VAL A 115 17.61 11.10 0.13
C VAL A 115 17.31 9.87 1.01
N TYR A 116 16.58 10.04 2.12
CA TYR A 116 16.29 8.95 3.07
C TYR A 116 14.90 8.33 2.88
N GLN A 117 14.00 8.99 2.12
CA GLN A 117 12.65 8.50 1.92
C GLN A 117 12.62 7.11 1.27
N HIS A 118 13.54 6.84 0.32
CA HIS A 118 13.61 5.55 -0.35
C HIS A 118 13.87 4.38 0.62
N ARG A 119 14.63 4.63 1.68
CA ARG A 119 14.97 3.62 2.70
C ARG A 119 13.76 3.32 3.60
N VAL A 120 13.02 4.34 4.01
CA VAL A 120 11.79 4.15 4.78
C VAL A 120 10.75 3.40 3.95
N LEU A 121 10.57 3.77 2.69
CA LEU A 121 9.63 3.10 1.78
C LEU A 121 9.99 1.64 1.55
N PHE A 122 11.28 1.32 1.46
CA PHE A 122 11.71 -0.06 1.29
C PHE A 122 11.36 -0.93 2.48
N TRP A 123 11.77 -0.51 3.69
CA TRP A 123 11.45 -1.24 4.91
C TRP A 123 9.95 -1.28 5.17
N GLY A 124 9.24 -0.20 4.82
CA GLY A 124 7.79 -0.12 4.86
C GLY A 124 7.12 -1.15 3.94
N ILE A 125 7.58 -1.32 2.70
CA ILE A 125 7.03 -2.35 1.79
C ILE A 125 7.32 -3.77 2.33
N LEU A 126 8.51 -3.99 2.88
CA LEU A 126 8.87 -5.30 3.42
C LEU A 126 8.02 -5.65 4.66
N GLY A 127 7.84 -4.71 5.57
CA GLY A 127 6.96 -4.88 6.73
C GLY A 127 5.50 -5.08 6.33
N ALA A 128 5.00 -4.24 5.40
CA ALA A 128 3.66 -4.38 4.82
C ALA A 128 3.44 -5.77 4.22
N LEU A 129 4.42 -6.32 3.49
CA LEU A 129 4.34 -7.66 2.91
C LEU A 129 4.16 -8.74 3.97
N VAL A 130 4.94 -8.66 5.06
CA VAL A 130 4.86 -9.62 6.18
C VAL A 130 3.52 -9.49 6.92
N MET A 131 3.14 -8.26 7.28
CA MET A 131 1.89 -8.00 8.01
C MET A 131 0.65 -8.42 7.20
N ARG A 132 0.59 -8.04 5.92
CA ARG A 132 -0.52 -8.41 5.03
C ARG A 132 -0.56 -9.92 4.79
N GLY A 133 0.60 -10.56 4.62
CA GLY A 133 0.66 -12.02 4.52
C GLY A 133 0.07 -12.71 5.75
N ALA A 134 0.42 -12.26 6.95
CA ALA A 134 -0.14 -12.78 8.20
C ALA A 134 -1.66 -12.53 8.30
N MET A 135 -2.12 -11.31 7.98
CA MET A 135 -3.55 -10.97 8.01
C MET A 135 -4.36 -11.77 6.98
N ILE A 136 -3.82 -11.98 5.78
CA ILE A 136 -4.45 -12.79 4.74
C ILE A 136 -4.55 -14.25 5.18
N ALA A 137 -3.49 -14.81 5.77
CA ALA A 137 -3.51 -16.17 6.28
C ALA A 137 -4.56 -16.37 7.39
N ILE A 138 -4.65 -15.41 8.33
CA ILE A 138 -5.65 -15.39 9.41
C ILE A 138 -7.06 -15.22 8.81
N GLY A 139 -7.25 -14.27 7.91
CA GLY A 139 -8.53 -13.99 7.26
C GLY A 139 -9.05 -15.16 6.44
N ALA A 140 -8.18 -15.82 5.66
CA ALA A 140 -8.54 -16.98 4.89
C ALA A 140 -9.01 -18.14 5.78
N LYS A 141 -8.30 -18.40 6.89
CA LYS A 141 -8.71 -19.40 7.87
C LYS A 141 -10.05 -19.05 8.53
N LEU A 142 -10.22 -17.78 8.91
CA LEU A 142 -11.45 -17.30 9.52
C LEU A 142 -12.67 -17.46 8.61
N ILE A 143 -12.53 -17.15 7.32
CA ILE A 143 -13.59 -17.30 6.32
C ILE A 143 -13.89 -18.77 6.06
N ALA A 144 -12.87 -19.64 6.03
CA ALA A 144 -13.04 -21.06 5.84
C ALA A 144 -13.83 -21.73 6.99
N GLU A 145 -13.63 -21.26 8.22
CA GLU A 145 -14.33 -21.79 9.41
C GLU A 145 -15.69 -21.10 9.63
N PHE A 146 -15.80 -19.80 9.34
CA PHE A 146 -16.96 -18.96 9.66
C PHE A 146 -17.45 -18.13 8.47
N HIS A 147 -18.28 -18.67 7.61
CA HIS A 147 -18.80 -17.98 6.43
C HIS A 147 -19.55 -16.66 6.75
N TRP A 148 -20.15 -16.52 7.93
CA TRP A 148 -20.84 -15.29 8.35
C TRP A 148 -19.90 -14.08 8.46
N VAL A 149 -18.59 -14.31 8.60
CA VAL A 149 -17.57 -13.25 8.65
C VAL A 149 -17.58 -12.41 7.38
N LEU A 150 -17.94 -12.98 6.23
CA LEU A 150 -18.08 -12.24 4.97
C LEU A 150 -19.10 -11.11 5.09
N TYR A 151 -20.23 -11.35 5.76
CA TYR A 151 -21.25 -10.30 5.99
C TYR A 151 -20.74 -9.19 6.91
N VAL A 152 -19.96 -9.55 7.94
CA VAL A 152 -19.31 -8.56 8.82
C VAL A 152 -18.31 -7.71 8.01
N PHE A 153 -17.51 -8.35 7.15
CA PHE A 153 -16.58 -7.63 6.29
C PHE A 153 -17.33 -6.70 5.32
N GLY A 154 -18.42 -7.16 4.70
CA GLY A 154 -19.23 -6.33 3.83
C GLY A 154 -19.80 -5.09 4.53
N ALA A 155 -20.38 -5.28 5.72
CA ALA A 155 -20.89 -4.18 6.54
C ALA A 155 -19.77 -3.20 6.94
N PHE A 156 -18.60 -3.73 7.32
CA PHE A 156 -17.43 -2.94 7.66
C PHE A 156 -16.94 -2.09 6.48
N LEU A 157 -16.87 -2.65 5.26
CA LEU A 157 -16.49 -1.91 4.05
C LEU A 157 -17.47 -0.76 3.76
N ILE A 158 -18.78 -1.00 3.89
CA ILE A 158 -19.80 0.04 3.70
C ILE A 158 -19.64 1.13 4.76
N ALA A 159 -19.43 0.77 6.02
CA ALA A 159 -19.21 1.72 7.11
C ALA A 159 -17.95 2.57 6.89
N THR A 160 -16.85 1.95 6.46
CA THR A 160 -15.60 2.66 6.12
C THR A 160 -15.82 3.63 4.96
N ALA A 161 -16.48 3.19 3.89
CA ALA A 161 -16.80 4.05 2.76
C ALA A 161 -17.70 5.22 3.15
N ALA A 162 -18.73 4.99 3.95
CA ALA A 162 -19.59 6.04 4.50
C ALA A 162 -18.77 7.05 5.32
N LYS A 163 -17.89 6.55 6.20
CA LYS A 163 -16.96 7.39 6.97
C LYS A 163 -16.07 8.24 6.05
N MET A 164 -15.53 7.66 4.98
CA MET A 164 -14.70 8.38 4.00
C MET A 164 -15.45 9.52 3.29
N LEU A 165 -16.74 9.33 3.00
CA LEU A 165 -17.56 10.32 2.32
C LEU A 165 -18.10 11.41 3.26
N LEU A 166 -18.51 11.03 4.47
CA LEU A 166 -19.20 11.93 5.41
C LEU A 166 -18.25 12.75 6.27
N LEU A 167 -17.10 12.16 6.66
CA LEU A 167 -16.15 12.86 7.50
C LEU A 167 -15.13 13.61 6.63
N LYS A 168 -15.05 14.92 6.83
CA LYS A 168 -13.91 15.69 6.33
C LYS A 168 -12.66 15.17 7.00
N THR A 169 -11.69 14.71 6.24
CA THR A 169 -10.36 14.36 6.74
C THR A 169 -9.72 15.66 7.26
N GLY A 170 -9.82 15.89 8.55
CA GLY A 170 -9.04 16.94 9.19
C GLY A 170 -7.56 16.55 9.08
N GLU A 171 -6.70 17.55 9.00
CA GLU A 171 -5.25 17.36 9.09
C GLU A 171 -4.95 16.56 10.35
N THR A 172 -4.50 15.32 10.18
CA THR A 172 -4.12 14.46 11.29
C THR A 172 -2.76 14.95 11.76
N ASP A 173 -2.73 15.70 12.89
CA ASP A 173 -1.48 16.09 13.54
C ASP A 173 -0.78 14.81 14.05
N PRO A 174 0.35 14.41 13.43
CA PRO A 174 1.06 13.20 13.84
C PRO A 174 1.58 13.25 15.29
N ASN A 175 1.75 14.44 15.90
CA ASN A 175 2.10 14.55 17.31
C ASN A 175 0.96 14.08 18.23
N ARG A 176 -0.28 14.15 17.78
CA ARG A 176 -1.44 13.60 18.49
C ARG A 176 -1.62 12.10 18.27
N ASN A 177 -0.84 11.51 17.36
CA ASN A 177 -0.92 10.07 17.11
C ASN A 177 -0.48 9.31 18.37
N VAL A 178 -1.34 8.39 18.80
CA VAL A 178 -1.14 7.59 20.02
C VAL A 178 0.15 6.77 19.91
N VAL A 179 0.47 6.26 18.72
CA VAL A 179 1.67 5.44 18.46
C VAL A 179 2.94 6.27 18.68
N VAL A 180 3.03 7.47 18.10
CA VAL A 180 4.19 8.36 18.28
C VAL A 180 4.38 8.70 19.75
N ARG A 181 3.28 9.01 20.45
CA ARG A 181 3.31 9.31 21.89
C ARG A 181 3.77 8.10 22.70
N LEU A 182 3.28 6.90 22.36
CA LEU A 182 3.66 5.68 23.05
C LEU A 182 5.16 5.38 22.85
N VAL A 183 5.64 5.45 21.60
CA VAL A 183 7.06 5.22 21.27
C VAL A 183 7.94 6.20 22.02
N ARG A 184 7.63 7.51 22.01
CA ARG A 184 8.39 8.54 22.72
C ARG A 184 8.35 8.37 24.25
N ARG A 185 7.34 7.69 24.78
CA ARG A 185 7.22 7.42 26.23
C ARG A 185 8.14 6.28 26.67
N PHE A 186 8.31 5.25 25.82
CA PHE A 186 9.05 4.04 26.18
C PHE A 186 10.49 4.02 25.66
N LEU A 187 10.77 4.74 24.57
CA LEU A 187 12.06 4.72 23.90
C LEU A 187 12.59 6.16 23.74
N PRO A 188 13.88 6.40 24.09
CA PRO A 188 14.50 7.69 23.84
C PRO A 188 14.63 7.93 22.34
N VAL A 189 14.27 9.13 21.89
CA VAL A 189 14.29 9.55 20.50
C VAL A 189 15.27 10.69 20.32
N THR A 190 16.09 10.61 19.27
CA THR A 190 17.01 11.72 18.91
C THR A 190 16.22 12.88 18.31
N SER A 191 16.77 14.08 18.43
CA SER A 191 16.15 15.29 17.88
C SER A 191 16.47 15.48 16.40
N ARG A 192 17.46 14.77 15.86
CA ARG A 192 18.00 14.93 14.51
C ARG A 192 18.12 13.61 13.77
N PHE A 193 18.25 13.70 12.45
CA PHE A 193 18.60 12.55 11.61
C PHE A 193 20.10 12.25 11.80
N HIS A 194 20.43 10.98 11.88
CA HIS A 194 21.79 10.45 11.93
C HIS A 194 22.05 9.63 10.67
N GLY A 195 22.30 10.31 9.55
CA GLY A 195 22.43 9.68 8.26
C GLY A 195 21.19 8.81 7.94
N GLU A 196 21.43 7.62 7.44
CA GLU A 196 20.38 6.64 7.11
C GLU A 196 20.00 5.71 8.27
N HIS A 197 20.49 5.96 9.50
CA HIS A 197 20.28 5.05 10.62
C HIS A 197 18.90 5.22 11.25
N PHE A 198 18.20 4.10 11.46
CA PHE A 198 16.94 4.07 12.23
C PHE A 198 17.18 4.08 13.74
N VAL A 199 18.29 3.48 14.16
CA VAL A 199 18.68 3.37 15.57
C VAL A 199 20.14 3.75 15.73
N VAL A 200 20.45 4.53 16.75
CA VAL A 200 21.81 4.92 17.11
C VAL A 200 22.10 4.62 18.57
N ARG A 201 23.38 4.40 18.90
CA ARG A 201 23.82 4.28 20.28
C ARG A 201 24.48 5.58 20.72
N ALA A 202 24.04 6.15 21.83
CA ALA A 202 24.66 7.34 22.40
C ALA A 202 26.15 7.10 22.65
N GLY A 203 27.00 8.05 22.24
CA GLY A 203 28.46 7.97 22.39
C GLY A 203 29.22 7.23 21.27
N THR A 204 28.54 6.68 20.26
CA THR A 204 29.19 6.07 19.08
C THR A 204 29.45 7.11 17.98
N PRO A 205 30.37 6.85 17.00
CA PRO A 205 30.57 7.73 15.85
C PRO A 205 29.26 8.00 15.10
N ALA A 206 28.44 6.99 14.87
CA ALA A 206 27.13 7.13 14.20
C ALA A 206 26.17 8.09 14.91
N SER A 207 26.28 8.26 16.23
CA SER A 207 25.48 9.24 16.97
C SER A 207 26.05 10.68 16.87
N ARG A 208 27.29 10.83 16.41
CA ARG A 208 27.95 12.12 16.19
C ARG A 208 27.82 12.61 14.76
N GLU A 209 27.59 11.70 13.81
CA GLU A 209 27.37 12.01 12.41
C GLU A 209 25.94 12.52 12.18
N SER A 210 25.70 13.79 12.46
CA SER A 210 24.50 14.47 11.97
C SER A 210 24.81 15.09 10.60
N GLU A 211 25.05 14.24 9.59
CA GLU A 211 25.34 14.71 8.24
C GLU A 211 24.09 14.78 7.36
N ILE A 212 23.57 15.99 7.20
CA ILE A 212 23.07 16.46 5.92
C ILE A 212 24.22 17.22 5.30
N SER A 213 24.74 16.76 4.17
CA SER A 213 25.85 17.36 3.44
C SER A 213 25.66 18.88 3.32
N GLY A 214 26.50 19.66 3.99
CA GLY A 214 26.56 21.11 3.86
C GLY A 214 26.02 21.95 5.01
N GLN A 215 25.51 21.38 6.10
CA GLN A 215 25.16 22.15 7.30
C GLN A 215 26.16 21.92 8.44
N PRO A 216 26.48 22.99 9.25
CA PRO A 216 27.40 22.84 10.37
C PRO A 216 26.86 21.79 11.36
N GLN A 217 27.75 20.91 11.81
CA GLN A 217 27.47 19.87 12.80
C GLN A 217 27.07 20.52 14.13
N MET A 218 25.77 20.59 14.40
CA MET A 218 25.32 20.96 15.74
C MET A 218 25.08 19.67 16.55
N PRO A 219 25.57 19.60 17.80
CA PRO A 219 25.34 18.45 18.66
C PRO A 219 23.84 18.15 18.84
N ASP A 220 23.46 16.87 18.81
CA ASP A 220 22.11 16.49 19.20
C ASP A 220 22.01 16.47 20.72
N GLU A 221 21.25 17.42 21.27
CA GLU A 221 21.12 17.58 22.74
C GLU A 221 20.51 16.30 23.39
N ALA A 222 19.63 15.58 22.69
CA ALA A 222 19.05 14.36 23.24
C ALA A 222 20.11 13.27 23.40
N VAL A 223 21.03 13.16 22.42
CA VAL A 223 22.17 12.23 22.49
C VAL A 223 23.16 12.67 23.58
N GLY A 224 23.40 13.95 23.73
CA GLY A 224 24.32 14.46 24.75
C GLY A 224 23.83 14.23 26.19
N ARG A 225 22.53 14.20 26.41
CA ARG A 225 21.91 13.93 27.73
C ARG A 225 21.77 12.45 28.05
N ALA A 226 21.85 11.57 27.03
CA ALA A 226 21.70 10.12 27.20
C ALA A 226 22.98 9.50 27.75
N ARG A 227 22.83 8.44 28.56
CA ARG A 227 23.99 7.64 29.02
C ARG A 227 24.65 6.97 27.82
N ALA A 228 26.00 6.96 27.81
CA ALA A 228 26.76 6.27 26.77
C ALA A 228 26.28 4.80 26.63
N GLY A 229 26.08 4.35 25.38
CA GLY A 229 25.57 3.02 25.07
C GLY A 229 24.05 2.90 25.02
N THR A 230 23.28 3.93 25.39
CA THR A 230 21.80 3.90 25.28
C THR A 230 21.38 3.82 23.81
N LEU A 231 20.49 2.87 23.49
CA LEU A 231 19.85 2.78 22.17
C LEU A 231 18.78 3.86 22.06
N MET A 232 18.86 4.64 20.99
CA MET A 232 17.93 5.73 20.70
C MET A 232 17.36 5.58 19.30
N LEU A 233 16.06 5.83 19.14
CA LEU A 233 15.40 5.87 17.83
C LEU A 233 15.66 7.23 17.18
N THR A 234 15.84 7.21 15.85
CA THR A 234 15.92 8.46 15.07
C THR A 234 14.53 8.90 14.58
N PRO A 235 14.35 10.15 14.13
CA PRO A 235 13.11 10.56 13.47
C PRO A 235 12.76 9.69 12.25
N LEU A 236 13.79 9.11 11.60
CA LEU A 236 13.59 8.18 10.50
C LEU A 236 12.90 6.88 10.96
N ALA A 237 13.27 6.37 12.14
CA ALA A 237 12.59 5.21 12.74
C ALA A 237 11.14 5.54 13.11
N LEU A 238 10.87 6.72 13.65
CA LEU A 238 9.49 7.15 13.93
C LEU A 238 8.65 7.24 12.67
N ALA A 239 9.21 7.79 11.59
CA ALA A 239 8.54 7.83 10.30
C ALA A 239 8.22 6.42 9.77
N LEU A 240 9.17 5.48 9.88
CA LEU A 240 8.95 4.08 9.50
C LEU A 240 7.84 3.43 10.33
N ILE A 241 7.89 3.55 11.66
CA ILE A 241 6.87 2.98 12.57
C ILE A 241 5.48 3.54 12.22
N LEU A 242 5.41 4.83 11.89
CA LEU A 242 4.13 5.45 11.53
C LEU A 242 3.63 4.98 10.16
N VAL A 243 4.52 4.83 9.19
CA VAL A 243 4.19 4.26 7.87
C VAL A 243 3.65 2.83 8.03
N GLU A 244 4.34 1.97 8.78
CA GLU A 244 3.91 0.59 9.04
C GLU A 244 2.56 0.52 9.77
N THR A 245 2.40 1.34 10.81
CA THR A 245 1.13 1.38 11.57
C THR A 245 -0.02 1.84 10.68
N THR A 246 0.24 2.79 9.79
CA THR A 246 -0.76 3.31 8.88
C THR A 246 -1.11 2.27 7.81
N ASP A 247 -0.10 1.56 7.26
CA ASP A 247 -0.37 0.48 6.30
C ASP A 247 -1.19 -0.64 6.96
N LEU A 248 -0.93 -0.97 8.23
CA LEU A 248 -1.74 -1.93 8.98
C LEU A 248 -3.21 -1.48 9.09
N ILE A 249 -3.45 -0.20 9.35
CA ILE A 249 -4.81 0.36 9.39
C ILE A 249 -5.49 0.23 8.03
N PHE A 250 -4.78 0.56 6.95
CA PHE A 250 -5.32 0.42 5.59
C PHE A 250 -5.52 -1.06 5.18
N ALA A 251 -4.67 -1.96 5.66
CA ALA A 251 -4.82 -3.40 5.40
C ALA A 251 -6.11 -3.96 6.04
N VAL A 252 -6.58 -3.38 7.14
CA VAL A 252 -7.87 -3.74 7.77
C VAL A 252 -9.05 -3.44 6.83
N ASP A 253 -8.95 -2.43 5.97
CA ASP A 253 -9.97 -2.10 4.98
C ASP A 253 -9.78 -2.87 3.66
N SER A 254 -8.53 -2.99 3.19
CA SER A 254 -8.23 -3.54 1.87
C SER A 254 -8.31 -5.07 1.81
N ILE A 255 -7.89 -5.77 2.86
CA ILE A 255 -7.92 -7.24 2.90
C ILE A 255 -9.35 -7.79 2.84
N PRO A 256 -10.33 -7.30 3.63
CA PRO A 256 -11.73 -7.64 3.44
C PRO A 256 -12.26 -7.36 2.03
N ALA A 257 -11.82 -6.25 1.40
CA ALA A 257 -12.25 -5.92 0.05
C ALA A 257 -11.79 -6.97 -0.98
N ILE A 258 -10.59 -7.53 -0.82
CA ILE A 258 -10.11 -8.61 -1.69
C ILE A 258 -10.81 -9.93 -1.36
N PHE A 259 -11.03 -10.24 -0.08
CA PHE A 259 -11.82 -11.42 0.33
C PHE A 259 -13.27 -11.36 -0.16
N ALA A 260 -13.81 -10.19 -0.44
CA ALA A 260 -15.08 -10.07 -1.11
C ALA A 260 -15.05 -10.54 -2.57
N ILE A 261 -13.88 -10.59 -3.19
CA ILE A 261 -13.71 -11.04 -4.58
C ILE A 261 -13.47 -12.53 -4.64
N THR A 262 -12.58 -13.05 -3.79
CA THR A 262 -12.19 -14.47 -3.73
C THR A 262 -11.70 -14.86 -2.35
N ALA A 263 -11.97 -16.08 -1.92
CA ALA A 263 -11.38 -16.67 -0.72
C ALA A 263 -10.10 -17.48 -1.03
N ASP A 264 -9.68 -17.58 -2.28
CA ASP A 264 -8.45 -18.30 -2.66
C ASP A 264 -7.22 -17.56 -2.13
N PRO A 265 -6.47 -18.13 -1.16
CA PRO A 265 -5.37 -17.41 -0.51
C PRO A 265 -4.25 -17.01 -1.46
N PHE A 266 -4.01 -17.80 -2.53
CA PHE A 266 -2.97 -17.48 -3.51
C PHE A 266 -3.36 -16.27 -4.37
N LEU A 267 -4.62 -16.19 -4.80
CA LEU A 267 -5.14 -15.04 -5.55
C LEU A 267 -5.14 -13.78 -4.68
N VAL A 268 -5.62 -13.89 -3.44
CA VAL A 268 -5.64 -12.76 -2.48
C VAL A 268 -4.23 -12.25 -2.21
N PHE A 269 -3.28 -13.14 -1.90
CA PHE A 269 -1.92 -12.75 -1.57
C PHE A 269 -1.16 -12.22 -2.79
N SER A 270 -1.23 -12.90 -3.92
CA SER A 270 -0.50 -12.49 -5.11
C SER A 270 -0.98 -11.14 -5.67
N SER A 271 -2.29 -10.91 -5.74
CA SER A 271 -2.84 -9.62 -6.18
C SER A 271 -2.40 -8.47 -5.27
N ASN A 272 -2.39 -8.70 -3.95
CA ASN A 272 -1.95 -7.75 -2.94
C ASN A 272 -0.46 -7.42 -3.08
N VAL A 273 0.39 -8.45 -3.17
CA VAL A 273 1.84 -8.28 -3.32
C VAL A 273 2.19 -7.51 -4.58
N PHE A 274 1.63 -7.88 -5.75
CA PHE A 274 1.90 -7.15 -6.99
C PHE A 274 1.38 -5.71 -6.95
N ALA A 275 0.30 -5.42 -6.24
CA ALA A 275 -0.17 -4.05 -6.05
C ALA A 275 0.79 -3.21 -5.20
N LEU A 276 1.44 -3.81 -4.17
CA LEU A 276 2.45 -3.15 -3.36
C LEU A 276 3.77 -2.96 -4.11
N LEU A 277 4.15 -3.89 -4.99
CA LEU A 277 5.32 -3.72 -5.83
C LEU A 277 5.17 -2.45 -6.69
N GLY A 278 6.20 -1.63 -6.71
CA GLY A 278 6.18 -0.34 -7.39
C GLY A 278 5.50 0.79 -6.60
N LEU A 279 5.02 0.58 -5.36
CA LEU A 279 4.48 1.63 -4.51
C LEU A 279 5.51 2.76 -4.31
N ARG A 280 6.79 2.40 -4.16
CA ARG A 280 7.88 3.36 -4.04
C ARG A 280 8.02 4.25 -5.27
N SER A 281 8.04 3.66 -6.46
CA SER A 281 8.10 4.42 -7.72
C SER A 281 6.87 5.30 -7.88
N LEU A 282 5.70 4.77 -7.55
CA LEU A 282 4.44 5.51 -7.61
C LEU A 282 4.41 6.67 -6.60
N TYR A 283 5.00 6.48 -5.42
CA TYR A 283 5.17 7.56 -4.44
C TYR A 283 5.96 8.73 -5.03
N PHE A 284 7.15 8.49 -5.59
CA PHE A 284 7.96 9.56 -6.19
C PHE A 284 7.30 10.20 -7.43
N ALA A 285 6.46 9.45 -8.14
CA ALA A 285 5.69 9.99 -9.26
C ALA A 285 4.55 10.91 -8.80
N LEU A 286 3.85 10.56 -7.71
CA LEU A 286 2.63 11.23 -7.27
C LEU A 286 2.87 12.27 -6.16
N ALA A 287 3.94 12.18 -5.37
CA ALA A 287 4.19 13.06 -4.23
C ALA A 287 4.15 14.57 -4.57
N GLY A 288 4.52 14.93 -5.81
CA GLY A 288 4.41 16.31 -6.32
C GLY A 288 3.06 16.68 -6.96
N MET A 289 2.10 15.74 -7.04
CA MET A 289 0.82 15.93 -7.74
C MET A 289 -0.40 15.62 -6.87
N ILE A 290 -0.21 15.48 -5.57
CA ILE A 290 -1.23 15.05 -4.59
C ILE A 290 -2.52 15.86 -4.71
N ASP A 291 -2.41 17.20 -4.81
CA ASP A 291 -3.56 18.10 -4.88
C ASP A 291 -4.42 17.96 -6.16
N LYS A 292 -3.89 17.28 -7.18
CA LYS A 292 -4.59 17.09 -8.46
C LYS A 292 -5.61 15.95 -8.42
N PHE A 293 -5.52 15.01 -7.47
CA PHE A 293 -6.37 13.82 -7.42
C PHE A 293 -7.53 13.91 -6.40
N ARG A 294 -8.20 15.05 -6.37
CA ARG A 294 -9.25 15.37 -5.40
C ARG A 294 -10.40 14.36 -5.36
N TYR A 295 -10.83 13.84 -6.51
CA TYR A 295 -11.98 12.93 -6.60
C TYR A 295 -11.61 11.45 -6.45
N LEU A 296 -10.32 11.11 -6.34
CA LEU A 296 -9.90 9.72 -6.19
C LEU A 296 -10.47 9.10 -4.91
N LYS A 297 -10.48 9.85 -3.80
CA LYS A 297 -11.06 9.43 -2.52
C LYS A 297 -12.54 9.05 -2.66
N VAL A 298 -13.31 9.82 -3.43
CA VAL A 298 -14.73 9.53 -3.68
C VAL A 298 -14.87 8.23 -4.49
N SER A 299 -14.04 8.05 -5.52
CA SER A 299 -14.04 6.81 -6.32
C SER A 299 -13.67 5.59 -5.49
N LEU A 300 -12.68 5.69 -4.61
CA LEU A 300 -12.33 4.61 -3.69
C LEU A 300 -13.49 4.25 -2.76
N ALA A 301 -14.15 5.24 -2.17
CA ALA A 301 -15.32 4.99 -1.33
C ALA A 301 -16.45 4.30 -2.13
N LEU A 302 -16.71 4.70 -3.38
CA LEU A 302 -17.69 4.05 -4.24
C LEU A 302 -17.30 2.59 -4.56
N VAL A 303 -16.02 2.31 -4.77
CA VAL A 303 -15.53 0.92 -4.96
C VAL A 303 -15.76 0.10 -3.70
N LEU A 304 -15.46 0.63 -2.50
CA LEU A 304 -15.71 -0.08 -1.24
C LEU A 304 -17.20 -0.33 -1.01
N ILE A 305 -18.08 0.61 -1.35
CA ILE A 305 -19.53 0.40 -1.30
C ILE A 305 -19.94 -0.71 -2.26
N LEU A 306 -19.49 -0.64 -3.53
CA LEU A 306 -19.80 -1.65 -4.54
C LEU A 306 -19.41 -3.06 -4.08
N VAL A 307 -18.19 -3.20 -3.56
CA VAL A 307 -17.63 -4.47 -3.08
C VAL A 307 -18.36 -4.94 -1.81
N GLY A 308 -18.65 -4.03 -0.87
CA GLY A 308 -19.39 -4.34 0.35
C GLY A 308 -20.84 -4.78 0.07
N VAL A 309 -21.53 -4.08 -0.83
CA VAL A 309 -22.88 -4.48 -1.30
C VAL A 309 -22.83 -5.85 -1.97
N LYS A 310 -21.81 -6.09 -2.81
CA LYS A 310 -21.59 -7.41 -3.43
C LYS A 310 -21.52 -8.51 -2.38
N MET A 311 -20.78 -8.31 -1.30
CA MET A 311 -20.67 -9.31 -0.24
C MET A 311 -22.01 -9.60 0.42
N MET A 312 -22.80 -8.57 0.66
CA MET A 312 -24.09 -8.72 1.36
C MET A 312 -25.19 -9.28 0.46
N THR A 313 -25.12 -9.07 -0.86
CA THR A 313 -26.18 -9.45 -1.81
C THR A 313 -25.74 -10.53 -2.79
N HIS A 314 -24.68 -11.26 -2.47
CA HIS A 314 -24.01 -12.20 -3.36
C HIS A 314 -24.97 -13.21 -4.00
N THR A 315 -25.87 -13.84 -3.24
CA THR A 315 -26.79 -14.87 -3.76
C THR A 315 -27.72 -14.29 -4.80
N TRP A 316 -28.34 -13.15 -4.52
CA TRP A 316 -29.25 -12.45 -5.41
C TRP A 316 -28.58 -11.95 -6.70
N LEU A 317 -27.39 -11.38 -6.57
CA LEU A 317 -26.61 -10.88 -7.71
C LEU A 317 -26.15 -12.01 -8.63
N LYS A 318 -25.78 -13.16 -8.06
CA LYS A 318 -25.39 -14.34 -8.82
C LYS A 318 -26.56 -14.89 -9.66
N GLU A 319 -27.77 -14.91 -9.10
CA GLU A 319 -28.99 -15.32 -9.82
C GLU A 319 -29.32 -14.37 -10.97
N MET A 320 -29.14 -13.05 -10.78
CA MET A 320 -29.44 -12.05 -11.81
C MET A 320 -28.40 -11.96 -12.93
N LEU A 321 -27.11 -12.01 -12.59
CA LEU A 321 -26.00 -11.71 -13.52
C LEU A 321 -25.26 -12.94 -14.04
N GLY A 322 -25.55 -14.11 -13.48
CA GLY A 322 -24.98 -15.39 -13.90
C GLY A 322 -23.46 -15.50 -13.71
N SER A 323 -22.82 -16.35 -14.51
CA SER A 323 -21.38 -16.66 -14.40
C SER A 323 -20.43 -15.49 -14.72
N ASN A 324 -20.90 -14.45 -15.41
CA ASN A 324 -20.09 -13.29 -15.80
C ASN A 324 -20.05 -12.18 -14.73
N PHE A 325 -20.64 -12.43 -13.57
CA PHE A 325 -20.76 -11.47 -12.49
C PHE A 325 -19.40 -10.82 -12.08
N ASN A 326 -18.33 -11.62 -11.96
CA ASN A 326 -17.00 -11.09 -11.62
C ASN A 326 -16.42 -10.18 -12.72
N LEU A 327 -16.76 -10.41 -13.98
CA LEU A 327 -16.38 -9.54 -15.09
C LEU A 327 -17.10 -8.19 -15.03
N TYR A 328 -18.40 -8.19 -14.70
CA TYR A 328 -19.15 -6.95 -14.50
C TYR A 328 -18.63 -6.16 -13.28
N LEU A 329 -18.25 -6.86 -12.21
CA LEU A 329 -17.62 -6.22 -11.06
C LEU A 329 -16.31 -5.52 -11.45
N LEU A 330 -15.43 -6.23 -12.17
CA LEU A 330 -14.18 -5.66 -12.67
C LEU A 330 -14.42 -4.43 -13.54
N ALA A 331 -15.36 -4.51 -14.49
CA ALA A 331 -15.71 -3.39 -15.35
C ALA A 331 -16.24 -2.20 -14.55
N ALA A 332 -17.12 -2.42 -13.58
CA ALA A 332 -17.63 -1.36 -12.71
C ALA A 332 -16.53 -0.69 -11.89
N VAL A 333 -15.61 -1.47 -11.32
CA VAL A 333 -14.44 -0.94 -10.59
C VAL A 333 -13.59 -0.04 -11.50
N ILE A 334 -13.26 -0.52 -12.71
CA ILE A 334 -12.45 0.25 -13.67
C ILE A 334 -13.17 1.55 -14.06
N ILE A 335 -14.47 1.50 -14.34
CA ILE A 335 -15.26 2.68 -14.73
C ILE A 335 -15.30 3.72 -13.60
N ILE A 336 -15.53 3.29 -12.36
CA ILE A 336 -15.56 4.19 -11.20
C ILE A 336 -14.21 4.87 -11.00
N LEU A 337 -13.12 4.10 -11.08
CA LEU A 337 -11.76 4.63 -10.88
C LEU A 337 -11.34 5.57 -12.02
N ALA A 338 -11.58 5.17 -13.27
CA ALA A 338 -11.31 6.01 -14.44
C ALA A 338 -12.11 7.31 -14.40
N GLY A 339 -13.40 7.23 -14.02
CA GLY A 339 -14.26 8.39 -13.81
C GLY A 339 -13.69 9.37 -12.78
N GLY A 340 -13.19 8.86 -11.64
CA GLY A 340 -12.58 9.69 -10.61
C GLY A 340 -11.28 10.36 -11.05
N VAL A 341 -10.44 9.65 -11.79
CA VAL A 341 -9.22 10.22 -12.36
C VAL A 341 -9.55 11.31 -13.39
N VAL A 342 -10.46 11.04 -14.33
CA VAL A 342 -10.90 12.02 -15.34
C VAL A 342 -11.51 13.24 -14.67
N ALA A 343 -12.43 13.06 -13.72
CA ALA A 343 -13.03 14.16 -12.97
C ALA A 343 -11.98 14.99 -12.22
N SER A 344 -10.98 14.36 -11.63
CA SER A 344 -9.87 15.03 -10.95
C SER A 344 -9.05 15.90 -11.93
N LEU A 345 -8.71 15.34 -13.08
CA LEU A 345 -7.93 16.05 -14.10
C LEU A 345 -8.68 17.23 -14.72
N LEU A 346 -9.98 17.07 -14.99
CA LEU A 346 -10.83 18.14 -15.54
C LEU A 346 -11.09 19.26 -14.52
N SER A 347 -11.09 18.96 -13.23
CA SER A 347 -11.32 19.93 -12.16
C SER A 347 -10.05 20.59 -11.64
N ALA A 348 -8.87 20.20 -12.13
CA ALA A 348 -7.61 20.82 -11.77
C ALA A 348 -7.57 22.26 -12.33
N LYS A 349 -7.64 23.26 -11.44
CA LYS A 349 -7.45 24.67 -11.84
C LYS A 349 -6.03 24.83 -12.39
N PRO A 350 -5.86 25.59 -13.50
CA PRO A 350 -4.52 25.92 -13.98
C PRO A 350 -3.75 26.65 -12.86
N ALA A 351 -2.50 26.24 -12.66
CA ALA A 351 -1.61 26.92 -11.71
C ALA A 351 -1.59 28.42 -12.03
N PRO A 352 -1.63 29.32 -11.02
CA PRO A 352 -1.52 30.73 -11.27
C PRO A 352 -0.17 30.98 -11.98
N SER A 353 -0.25 31.52 -13.20
CA SER A 353 0.93 31.96 -13.94
C SER A 353 1.65 32.98 -13.06
N HIS A 354 2.86 32.67 -12.62
CA HIS A 354 3.74 33.68 -12.05
C HIS A 354 3.93 34.75 -13.15
N GLY A 355 3.12 35.79 -13.05
CA GLY A 355 3.27 37.01 -13.84
C GLY A 355 4.68 37.54 -13.60
N SER A 356 5.46 37.55 -14.65
CA SER A 356 6.69 38.32 -14.76
C SER A 356 6.38 39.77 -14.39
N ARG A 357 6.62 40.16 -13.14
CA ARG A 357 6.79 41.59 -12.85
C ARG A 357 8.17 41.96 -13.35
N GLY A 358 8.21 42.40 -14.60
CA GLY A 358 9.25 43.23 -15.11
C GLY A 358 9.01 44.66 -14.60
N SER A 359 10.00 45.24 -14.08
CA SER A 359 10.50 46.60 -14.21
C SER A 359 11.53 46.87 -13.12
#